data_ef9095230e83c5dbc470ed45d9fdb32e
#
_entry.id   ef9095230e83c5dbc470ed45d9fdb32e
#
_cell.length_a   1.000
_cell.length_b   1.000
_cell.length_c   1.000
_cell.angle_alpha   90.00
_cell.angle_beta   90.00
_cell.angle_gamma   90.00
#
_symmetry.space_group_name_H-M   'P 1'
#
loop_
_entity.id
_entity.type
_entity.pdbx_description
1 polymer ?
#
loop_
_entity_poly.entity_id
_entity_poly.type
_entity_poly.pdbx_seq_one_letter_code
_entity_poly.pdbx_strand_id
1 'polypeptide(L)'
;YGWQATQESGSGRRGFVKGLKQLFGSKVAIFTLDPESARRRGVQSDFAVKIPYNQVMVEDIAALADELNLHATAVESSYLIVNKYGRDWLSVLLHQDPKDIKDFADQIGAHPESISALHRKLKRLEKFDFLQEKVIEDAVFKIMEFIDKGIHIVLEFGQQSSFLCYMLVANILTRRIHDLYVMKSERYLAAGRTQDKPKQLIITIEEAHKFLNPMAARQTIFGTIAREMRKYFVSLLIIDQRPSSIDDEIMSQVGTRITSLLSDEKDIAAVLTGVSNASWLRSVLASLDSKQQALLMGHAVPMPVVIRTRDYDGVFYTAMGHVEGEELAQKAHANIADLFGDR
;
A
#
# COMPACT_ATOMS: atom_id res chain seq x y z
N TYR A 1 -2.47 10.42 7.93
CA TYR A 1 -3.08 9.48 8.91
C TYR A 1 -2.05 8.83 9.83
N GLY A 2 -0.81 8.69 9.41
CA GLY A 2 0.21 8.05 10.25
C GLY A 2 0.48 8.81 11.55
N TRP A 3 0.62 10.13 11.47
CA TRP A 3 0.95 10.96 12.62
C TRP A 3 -0.24 11.73 13.17
N GLN A 4 -0.94 12.49 12.34
CA GLN A 4 -2.06 13.36 12.75
C GLN A 4 -3.05 13.53 11.60
N ALA A 5 -4.33 13.64 11.92
CA ALA A 5 -5.37 13.91 10.94
C ALA A 5 -6.28 15.06 11.42
N THR A 6 -7.13 15.56 10.52
CA THR A 6 -8.17 16.55 10.85
C THR A 6 -9.53 15.91 10.71
N GLN A 7 -10.42 16.20 11.64
CA GLN A 7 -11.82 15.76 11.62
C GLN A 7 -12.74 16.98 11.81
N GLU A 8 -13.85 17.00 11.07
CA GLU A 8 -14.92 17.97 11.35
C GLU A 8 -15.75 17.46 12.53
N SER A 9 -15.81 18.27 13.59
CA SER A 9 -16.72 18.01 14.69
C SER A 9 -18.16 18.28 14.26
N GLY A 10 -19.14 17.70 14.97
CA GLY A 10 -20.57 17.96 14.73
C GLY A 10 -20.97 19.44 14.81
N SER A 11 -20.12 20.30 15.36
CA SER A 11 -20.26 21.77 15.41
C SER A 11 -19.65 22.50 14.19
N GLY A 12 -19.18 21.79 13.16
CA GLY A 12 -18.55 22.35 11.96
C GLY A 12 -17.13 22.89 12.18
N ARG A 13 -16.56 22.72 13.37
CA ARG A 13 -15.14 23.08 13.63
C ARG A 13 -14.23 21.92 13.27
N ARG A 14 -13.20 22.21 12.47
CA ARG A 14 -12.13 21.25 12.19
C ARG A 14 -11.21 21.17 13.41
N GLY A 15 -11.07 19.99 13.97
CA GLY A 15 -10.15 19.69 15.05
C GLY A 15 -9.05 18.71 14.60
N PHE A 16 -7.91 18.74 15.26
CA PHE A 16 -6.89 17.72 15.08
C PHE A 16 -7.26 16.47 15.86
N VAL A 17 -7.09 15.32 15.25
CA VAL A 17 -7.26 14.01 15.87
C VAL A 17 -5.95 13.23 15.81
N LYS A 18 -5.78 12.28 16.74
CA LYS A 18 -4.56 11.46 16.79
C LYS A 18 -4.46 10.57 15.56
N GLY A 19 -3.29 10.54 14.93
CA GLY A 19 -2.96 9.55 13.94
C GLY A 19 -2.54 8.22 14.59
N LEU A 20 -2.30 7.21 13.76
CA LEU A 20 -1.96 5.86 14.23
C LEU A 20 -0.71 5.83 15.11
N LYS A 21 0.33 6.59 14.75
CA LYS A 21 1.57 6.68 15.55
C LYS A 21 1.35 7.32 16.93
N GLN A 22 0.51 8.35 17.00
CA GLN A 22 0.18 8.99 18.27
C GLN A 22 -0.67 8.10 19.17
N LEU A 23 -1.56 7.29 18.56
CA LEU A 23 -2.47 6.41 19.30
C LEU A 23 -1.79 5.13 19.79
N PHE A 24 -0.91 4.54 18.97
CA PHE A 24 -0.32 3.23 19.24
C PHE A 24 1.17 3.25 19.52
N GLY A 25 1.81 4.41 19.49
CA GLY A 25 3.21 4.62 19.90
C GLY A 25 4.20 3.71 19.17
N SER A 26 4.93 2.91 19.93
CA SER A 26 5.97 1.99 19.42
C SER A 26 5.43 0.82 18.57
N LYS A 27 4.12 0.57 18.59
CA LYS A 27 3.49 -0.46 17.75
C LYS A 27 3.30 -0.03 16.30
N VAL A 28 3.57 1.24 15.96
CA VAL A 28 3.46 1.79 14.62
C VAL A 28 4.78 2.42 14.21
N ALA A 29 5.26 2.11 13.02
CA ALA A 29 6.42 2.75 12.42
C ALA A 29 6.01 3.52 11.17
N ILE A 30 6.58 4.71 10.98
CA ILE A 30 6.36 5.57 9.82
C ILE A 30 7.55 5.44 8.88
N PHE A 31 7.29 4.92 7.70
CA PHE A 31 8.20 4.85 6.58
C PHE A 31 7.86 5.97 5.61
N THR A 32 8.81 6.76 5.18
CA THR A 32 8.56 7.90 4.29
C THR A 32 9.45 7.88 3.06
N LEU A 33 8.91 8.31 1.93
CA LEU A 33 9.67 8.59 0.70
C LEU A 33 10.27 10.00 0.71
N ASP A 34 9.79 10.88 1.60
CA ASP A 34 10.18 12.28 1.68
C ASP A 34 10.45 12.68 3.14
N PRO A 35 11.64 12.34 3.66
CA PRO A 35 11.98 12.64 5.05
C PRO A 35 12.07 14.15 5.33
N GLU A 36 12.34 14.98 4.32
CA GLU A 36 12.37 16.43 4.49
C GLU A 36 10.96 17.01 4.69
N SER A 37 9.99 16.56 3.92
CA SER A 37 8.59 16.93 4.12
C SER A 37 8.08 16.49 5.49
N ALA A 38 8.43 15.28 5.94
CA ALA A 38 8.09 14.80 7.28
C ALA A 38 8.68 15.74 8.35
N ARG A 39 9.96 16.10 8.22
CA ARG A 39 10.66 17.02 9.16
C ARG A 39 10.02 18.40 9.19
N ARG A 40 9.68 18.98 8.01
CA ARG A 40 8.99 20.29 7.94
C ARG A 40 7.62 20.29 8.63
N ARG A 41 6.92 19.15 8.63
CA ARG A 41 5.63 18.99 9.33
C ARG A 41 5.79 18.66 10.82
N GLY A 42 7.02 18.59 11.34
CA GLY A 42 7.30 18.19 12.70
C GLY A 42 7.02 16.71 12.99
N VAL A 43 6.98 15.87 11.94
CA VAL A 43 6.74 14.44 12.04
C VAL A 43 8.08 13.70 12.06
N GLN A 44 8.26 12.84 13.04
CA GLN A 44 9.42 11.96 13.08
C GLN A 44 9.10 10.67 12.31
N SER A 45 9.82 10.41 11.22
CA SER A 45 9.78 9.14 10.52
C SER A 45 10.78 8.15 11.12
N ASP A 46 10.40 6.88 11.15
CA ASP A 46 11.25 5.80 11.67
C ASP A 46 12.23 5.30 10.59
N PHE A 47 11.87 5.41 9.31
CA PHE A 47 12.69 4.95 8.20
C PHE A 47 12.46 5.77 6.92
N ALA A 48 13.55 6.15 6.24
CA ALA A 48 13.49 6.76 4.91
C ALA A 48 13.58 5.67 3.82
N VAL A 49 12.52 5.50 3.06
CA VAL A 49 12.45 4.48 2.01
C VAL A 49 13.34 4.85 0.84
N LYS A 50 14.26 3.96 0.51
CA LYS A 50 15.08 4.00 -0.70
C LYS A 50 14.94 2.69 -1.44
N ILE A 51 14.85 2.76 -2.76
CA ILE A 51 14.68 1.61 -3.65
C ILE A 51 15.84 1.60 -4.64
N PRO A 52 16.66 0.54 -4.68
CA PRO A 52 17.75 0.47 -5.64
C PRO A 52 17.22 0.12 -7.04
N TYR A 53 17.89 0.62 -8.09
CA TYR A 53 17.51 0.37 -9.48
C TYR A 53 17.37 -1.11 -9.83
N ASN A 54 18.20 -1.97 -9.24
CA ASN A 54 18.17 -3.42 -9.49
C ASN A 54 16.92 -4.14 -8.92
N GLN A 55 16.06 -3.43 -8.20
CA GLN A 55 14.77 -3.94 -7.73
C GLN A 55 13.59 -3.52 -8.62
N VAL A 56 13.84 -2.64 -9.58
CA VAL A 56 12.85 -2.27 -10.60
C VAL A 56 12.87 -3.33 -11.70
N MET A 57 11.79 -4.06 -11.84
CA MET A 57 11.63 -5.08 -12.89
C MET A 57 10.98 -4.47 -14.14
N VAL A 58 11.12 -5.15 -15.27
CA VAL A 58 10.45 -4.71 -16.51
C VAL A 58 8.94 -4.70 -16.35
N GLU A 59 8.40 -5.65 -15.59
CA GLU A 59 6.97 -5.75 -15.26
C GLU A 59 6.46 -4.52 -14.51
N ASP A 60 7.28 -3.93 -13.61
CA ASP A 60 6.93 -2.69 -12.92
C ASP A 60 6.82 -1.51 -13.90
N ILE A 61 7.68 -1.48 -14.93
CA ILE A 61 7.64 -0.46 -15.99
C ILE A 61 6.51 -0.73 -16.97
N ALA A 62 6.26 -2.00 -17.32
CA ALA A 62 5.15 -2.39 -18.19
C ALA A 62 3.80 -2.00 -17.59
N ALA A 63 3.62 -2.17 -16.29
CA ALA A 63 2.44 -1.72 -15.55
C ALA A 63 2.22 -0.19 -15.60
N LEU A 64 3.28 0.57 -15.92
CA LEU A 64 3.27 2.03 -16.01
C LEU A 64 3.44 2.53 -17.45
N ALA A 65 3.32 1.64 -18.45
CA ALA A 65 3.59 1.98 -19.85
C ALA A 65 2.75 3.17 -20.33
N ASP A 66 1.47 3.21 -19.99
CA ASP A 66 0.58 4.32 -20.37
C ASP A 66 0.96 5.63 -19.69
N GLU A 67 1.27 5.60 -18.40
CA GLU A 67 1.69 6.79 -17.64
C GLU A 67 3.04 7.34 -18.11
N LEU A 68 3.93 6.45 -18.52
CA LEU A 68 5.20 6.79 -19.14
C LEU A 68 5.05 7.10 -20.62
N ASN A 69 3.89 6.85 -21.22
CA ASN A 69 3.63 6.93 -22.65
C ASN A 69 4.65 6.09 -23.44
N LEU A 70 4.85 4.84 -23.01
CA LEU A 70 5.73 3.87 -23.65
C LEU A 70 4.91 3.04 -24.65
N HIS A 71 5.47 2.88 -25.86
CA HIS A 71 4.91 1.93 -26.82
C HIS A 71 5.29 0.49 -26.47
N ALA A 72 4.47 -0.49 -26.82
CA ALA A 72 4.72 -1.91 -26.52
C ALA A 72 6.10 -2.38 -26.97
N THR A 73 6.57 -1.96 -28.14
CA THR A 73 7.92 -2.30 -28.65
C THR A 73 9.06 -1.78 -27.77
N ALA A 74 8.88 -0.62 -27.10
CA ALA A 74 9.88 -0.11 -26.18
C ALA A 74 9.91 -0.94 -24.88
N VAL A 75 8.76 -1.40 -24.41
CA VAL A 75 8.66 -2.31 -23.26
C VAL A 75 9.30 -3.67 -23.62
N GLU A 76 8.99 -4.23 -24.78
CA GLU A 76 9.60 -5.48 -25.26
C GLU A 76 11.11 -5.37 -25.37
N SER A 77 11.63 -4.22 -25.83
CA SER A 77 13.06 -3.98 -25.92
C SER A 77 13.74 -3.99 -24.55
N SER A 78 13.03 -3.72 -23.46
CA SER A 78 13.58 -3.81 -22.11
C SER A 78 14.00 -5.24 -21.74
N TYR A 79 13.28 -6.25 -22.20
CA TYR A 79 13.63 -7.65 -21.96
C TYR A 79 14.94 -8.06 -22.64
N LEU A 80 15.30 -7.43 -23.77
CA LEU A 80 16.60 -7.65 -24.40
C LEU A 80 17.75 -7.11 -23.53
N ILE A 81 17.52 -5.98 -22.85
CA ILE A 81 18.48 -5.44 -21.89
C ILE A 81 18.61 -6.37 -20.69
N VAL A 82 17.48 -6.84 -20.14
CA VAL A 82 17.48 -7.79 -19.02
C VAL A 82 18.19 -9.11 -19.36
N ASN A 83 17.96 -9.65 -20.56
CA ASN A 83 18.63 -10.87 -21.00
C ASN A 83 20.16 -10.75 -21.00
N LYS A 84 20.69 -9.54 -21.26
CA LYS A 84 22.14 -9.30 -21.29
C LYS A 84 22.71 -8.87 -19.94
N TYR A 85 21.99 -8.02 -19.20
CA TYR A 85 22.50 -7.34 -18.00
C TYR A 85 21.78 -7.75 -16.70
N GLY A 86 20.77 -8.62 -16.80
CA GLY A 86 20.05 -9.10 -15.63
C GLY A 86 19.38 -7.96 -14.85
N ARG A 87 19.56 -7.96 -13.54
CA ARG A 87 18.96 -6.97 -12.65
C ARG A 87 19.53 -5.56 -12.78
N ASP A 88 20.69 -5.41 -13.41
CA ASP A 88 21.32 -4.09 -13.59
C ASP A 88 20.82 -3.36 -14.84
N TRP A 89 19.84 -3.93 -15.53
CA TRP A 89 19.27 -3.44 -16.79
C TRP A 89 18.93 -1.95 -16.77
N LEU A 90 18.25 -1.48 -15.69
CA LEU A 90 17.82 -0.09 -15.55
C LEU A 90 19.02 0.84 -15.36
N SER A 91 19.95 0.48 -14.47
CA SER A 91 21.19 1.24 -14.25
C SER A 91 22.00 1.35 -15.54
N VAL A 92 22.21 0.23 -16.24
CA VAL A 92 22.94 0.21 -17.51
C VAL A 92 22.27 1.10 -18.55
N LEU A 93 20.92 1.04 -18.67
CA LEU A 93 20.19 1.88 -19.61
C LEU A 93 20.31 3.36 -19.26
N LEU A 94 20.10 3.74 -17.99
CA LEU A 94 20.12 5.14 -17.57
C LEU A 94 21.50 5.79 -17.69
N HIS A 95 22.57 5.01 -17.64
CA HIS A 95 23.94 5.51 -17.82
C HIS A 95 24.39 5.64 -19.28
N GLN A 96 23.57 5.20 -20.26
CA GLN A 96 23.92 5.39 -21.66
C GLN A 96 23.95 6.87 -22.04
N ASP A 97 25.02 7.32 -22.72
CA ASP A 97 24.97 8.63 -23.39
C ASP A 97 24.00 8.56 -24.58
N PRO A 98 23.14 9.56 -24.78
CA PRO A 98 22.25 9.61 -25.93
C PRO A 98 22.93 9.40 -27.29
N LYS A 99 24.24 9.71 -27.41
CA LYS A 99 25.01 9.51 -28.64
C LYS A 99 25.33 8.03 -28.88
N ASP A 100 25.46 7.23 -27.80
CA ASP A 100 25.87 5.83 -27.86
C ASP A 100 24.68 4.88 -27.90
N ILE A 101 23.46 5.41 -27.80
CA ILE A 101 22.21 4.62 -27.78
C ILE A 101 22.08 3.70 -29.00
N LYS A 102 22.53 4.15 -30.17
CA LYS A 102 22.48 3.33 -31.39
C LYS A 102 23.39 2.09 -31.27
N ASP A 103 24.65 2.32 -30.87
CA ASP A 103 25.61 1.22 -30.72
C ASP A 103 25.19 0.27 -29.59
N PHE A 104 24.64 0.81 -28.52
CA PHE A 104 24.04 0.03 -27.43
C PHE A 104 22.86 -0.85 -27.93
N ALA A 105 21.96 -0.29 -28.72
CA ALA A 105 20.83 -1.01 -29.28
C ALA A 105 21.31 -2.15 -30.23
N ASP A 106 22.28 -1.88 -31.09
CA ASP A 106 22.87 -2.88 -31.98
C ASP A 106 23.51 -4.03 -31.20
N GLN A 107 24.22 -3.72 -30.09
CA GLN A 107 24.85 -4.71 -29.21
C GLN A 107 23.87 -5.67 -28.53
N ILE A 108 22.62 -5.25 -28.29
CA ILE A 108 21.58 -6.07 -27.64
C ILE A 108 20.57 -6.63 -28.65
N GLY A 109 20.74 -6.32 -29.95
CA GLY A 109 19.81 -6.75 -31.00
C GLY A 109 18.45 -6.07 -30.96
N ALA A 110 18.39 -4.82 -30.45
CA ALA A 110 17.17 -4.03 -30.34
C ALA A 110 17.12 -2.93 -31.41
N HIS A 111 15.91 -2.44 -31.67
CA HIS A 111 15.75 -1.29 -32.58
C HIS A 111 16.19 0.01 -31.89
N PRO A 112 17.12 0.82 -32.48
CA PRO A 112 17.66 2.02 -31.84
C PRO A 112 16.62 3.04 -31.40
N GLU A 113 15.55 3.25 -32.19
CA GLU A 113 14.48 4.19 -31.84
C GLU A 113 13.67 3.72 -30.61
N SER A 114 13.45 2.41 -30.47
CA SER A 114 12.78 1.82 -29.31
C SER A 114 13.59 2.03 -28.03
N ILE A 115 14.90 1.80 -28.09
CA ILE A 115 15.81 2.03 -26.95
C ILE A 115 15.94 3.53 -26.65
N SER A 116 16.03 4.38 -27.64
CA SER A 116 16.08 5.83 -27.45
C SER A 116 14.80 6.35 -26.78
N ALA A 117 13.63 5.86 -27.20
CA ALA A 117 12.36 6.21 -26.59
C ALA A 117 12.30 5.71 -25.12
N LEU A 118 12.69 4.47 -24.87
CA LEU A 118 12.76 3.86 -23.54
C LEU A 118 13.69 4.65 -22.62
N HIS A 119 14.93 4.91 -23.04
CA HIS A 119 15.92 5.68 -22.29
C HIS A 119 15.37 7.06 -21.89
N ARG A 120 14.88 7.85 -22.88
CA ARG A 120 14.34 9.18 -22.63
C ARG A 120 13.16 9.18 -21.66
N LYS A 121 12.29 8.16 -21.72
CA LYS A 121 11.12 8.05 -20.84
C LYS A 121 11.53 7.63 -19.42
N LEU A 122 12.44 6.67 -19.30
CA LEU A 122 12.90 6.19 -18.00
C LEU A 122 13.86 7.15 -17.29
N LYS A 123 14.56 8.04 -18.04
CA LYS A 123 15.31 9.17 -17.43
C LYS A 123 14.43 10.02 -16.50
N ARG A 124 13.11 10.04 -16.68
CA ARG A 124 12.19 10.73 -15.78
C ARG A 124 12.18 10.15 -14.37
N LEU A 125 12.61 8.91 -14.21
CA LEU A 125 12.67 8.25 -12.89
C LEU A 125 13.80 8.79 -12.02
N GLU A 126 14.87 9.33 -12.61
CA GLU A 126 16.00 9.92 -11.89
C GLU A 126 15.60 11.16 -11.04
N LYS A 127 14.45 11.77 -11.31
CA LYS A 127 13.92 12.85 -10.48
C LYS A 127 13.42 12.39 -9.10
N PHE A 128 13.26 11.10 -8.90
CA PHE A 128 12.79 10.54 -7.64
C PHE A 128 13.96 10.21 -6.72
N ASP A 129 14.19 11.02 -5.70
CA ASP A 129 15.30 10.86 -4.73
C ASP A 129 15.28 9.52 -3.98
N PHE A 130 14.13 8.86 -3.92
CA PHE A 130 14.00 7.54 -3.31
C PHE A 130 14.49 6.40 -4.22
N LEU A 131 14.62 6.62 -5.54
CA LEU A 131 15.25 5.67 -6.46
C LEU A 131 16.75 5.95 -6.54
N GLN A 132 17.57 4.95 -6.24
CA GLN A 132 19.02 5.09 -6.20
C GLN A 132 19.70 3.89 -6.86
N GLU A 133 20.88 4.12 -7.38
CA GLU A 133 21.65 3.03 -7.97
C GLU A 133 22.01 1.95 -6.94
N LYS A 134 22.42 2.38 -5.75
CA LYS A 134 22.73 1.50 -4.61
C LYS A 134 22.13 2.07 -3.34
N VAL A 135 21.66 1.20 -2.47
CA VAL A 135 21.15 1.55 -1.15
C VAL A 135 21.93 0.79 -0.08
N ILE A 136 22.11 1.42 1.08
CA ILE A 136 22.81 0.81 2.22
C ILE A 136 21.87 -0.17 2.93
N GLU A 137 20.62 0.20 3.12
CA GLU A 137 19.61 -0.57 3.83
C GLU A 137 18.35 -0.74 2.97
N ASP A 138 17.96 -1.98 2.76
CA ASP A 138 16.82 -2.31 1.91
C ASP A 138 15.49 -2.10 2.64
N ALA A 139 14.62 -1.28 2.05
CA ALA A 139 13.35 -0.90 2.64
C ALA A 139 12.42 -2.11 2.89
N VAL A 140 12.41 -3.10 1.99
CA VAL A 140 11.52 -4.26 2.14
C VAL A 140 12.00 -5.18 3.25
N PHE A 141 13.30 -5.40 3.37
CA PHE A 141 13.82 -6.18 4.51
C PHE A 141 13.54 -5.48 5.84
N LYS A 142 13.65 -4.15 5.86
CA LYS A 142 13.30 -3.38 7.05
C LYS A 142 11.81 -3.47 7.39
N ILE A 143 10.94 -3.36 6.40
CA ILE A 143 9.51 -3.58 6.54
C ILE A 143 9.23 -4.97 7.14
N MET A 144 9.85 -6.01 6.62
CA MET A 144 9.66 -7.38 7.10
C MET A 144 10.16 -7.56 8.54
N GLU A 145 11.29 -6.94 8.90
CA GLU A 145 11.79 -6.94 10.28
C GLU A 145 10.76 -6.36 11.26
N PHE A 146 10.15 -5.23 10.91
CA PHE A 146 9.12 -4.59 11.74
C PHE A 146 7.85 -5.43 11.81
N ILE A 147 7.38 -5.98 10.69
CA ILE A 147 6.21 -6.88 10.67
C ILE A 147 6.44 -8.12 11.54
N ASP A 148 7.62 -8.73 11.46
CA ASP A 148 7.98 -9.91 12.27
C ASP A 148 8.01 -9.59 13.78
N LYS A 149 8.34 -8.34 14.15
CA LYS A 149 8.22 -7.82 15.52
C LYS A 149 6.77 -7.47 15.91
N GLY A 150 5.81 -7.51 15.00
CA GLY A 150 4.40 -7.13 15.22
C GLY A 150 4.17 -5.64 15.20
N ILE A 151 5.05 -4.88 14.55
CA ILE A 151 4.94 -3.43 14.39
C ILE A 151 4.22 -3.15 13.06
N HIS A 152 3.19 -2.33 13.11
CA HIS A 152 2.44 -1.88 11.95
C HIS A 152 3.22 -0.80 11.21
N ILE A 153 3.09 -0.76 9.88
CA ILE A 153 3.81 0.19 9.04
C ILE A 153 2.83 1.12 8.35
N VAL A 154 3.13 2.40 8.40
CA VAL A 154 2.49 3.43 7.59
C VAL A 154 3.49 3.94 6.58
N LEU A 155 3.21 3.79 5.30
CA LEU A 155 4.02 4.34 4.21
C LEU A 155 3.49 5.72 3.84
N GLU A 156 4.28 6.75 4.06
CA GLU A 156 3.97 8.12 3.69
C GLU A 156 4.74 8.55 2.44
N PHE A 157 4.02 9.10 1.47
CA PHE A 157 4.59 9.57 0.20
C PHE A 157 5.12 11.02 0.28
N GLY A 158 4.81 11.74 1.36
CA GLY A 158 5.23 13.13 1.53
C GLY A 158 4.61 14.06 0.50
N GLN A 159 5.44 14.85 -0.20
CA GLN A 159 5.01 15.73 -1.29
C GLN A 159 5.00 15.05 -2.67
N GLN A 160 5.34 13.76 -2.74
CA GLN A 160 5.27 13.01 -3.97
C GLN A 160 3.79 12.81 -4.36
N SER A 161 3.31 13.62 -5.30
CA SER A 161 1.90 13.62 -5.72
C SER A 161 1.66 12.96 -7.07
N SER A 162 2.73 12.54 -7.78
CA SER A 162 2.58 11.96 -9.10
C SER A 162 2.05 10.54 -9.03
N PHE A 163 1.07 10.21 -9.86
CA PHE A 163 0.51 8.87 -9.98
C PHE A 163 1.60 7.84 -10.32
N LEU A 164 2.55 8.20 -11.20
CA LEU A 164 3.72 7.39 -11.52
C LEU A 164 4.51 6.97 -10.26
N CYS A 165 4.75 7.91 -9.33
CA CYS A 165 5.44 7.64 -8.09
C CYS A 165 4.66 6.64 -7.22
N TYR A 166 3.36 6.90 -7.03
CA TYR A 166 2.49 6.03 -6.21
C TYR A 166 2.49 4.60 -6.74
N MET A 167 2.23 4.44 -8.03
CA MET A 167 2.14 3.13 -8.66
C MET A 167 3.46 2.38 -8.62
N LEU A 168 4.56 3.05 -8.97
CA LEU A 168 5.89 2.45 -8.99
C LEU A 168 6.29 1.92 -7.61
N VAL A 169 6.21 2.76 -6.58
CA VAL A 169 6.61 2.41 -5.22
C VAL A 169 5.70 1.32 -4.65
N ALA A 170 4.38 1.52 -4.77
CA ALA A 170 3.41 0.57 -4.25
C ALA A 170 3.56 -0.80 -4.92
N ASN A 171 3.73 -0.84 -6.25
CA ASN A 171 3.91 -2.09 -6.98
C ASN A 171 5.21 -2.81 -6.59
N ILE A 172 6.36 -2.11 -6.57
CA ILE A 172 7.65 -2.70 -6.21
C ILE A 172 7.63 -3.24 -4.77
N LEU A 173 7.22 -2.43 -3.79
CA LEU A 173 7.23 -2.84 -2.40
C LEU A 173 6.27 -4.01 -2.17
N THR A 174 5.07 -3.93 -2.70
CA THR A 174 4.04 -4.97 -2.52
C THR A 174 4.44 -6.28 -3.20
N ARG A 175 4.99 -6.23 -4.43
CA ARG A 175 5.50 -7.41 -5.13
C ARG A 175 6.59 -8.11 -4.32
N ARG A 176 7.56 -7.36 -3.81
CA ARG A 176 8.66 -7.93 -3.03
C ARG A 176 8.19 -8.50 -1.69
N ILE A 177 7.24 -7.86 -1.02
CA ILE A 177 6.61 -8.38 0.20
C ILE A 177 5.85 -9.66 -0.12
N HIS A 178 5.09 -9.67 -1.23
CA HIS A 178 4.40 -10.85 -1.73
C HIS A 178 5.36 -12.03 -1.88
N ASP A 179 6.45 -11.86 -2.63
CA ASP A 179 7.42 -12.92 -2.90
C ASP A 179 8.01 -13.49 -1.59
N LEU A 180 8.31 -12.62 -0.62
CA LEU A 180 8.79 -13.05 0.69
C LEU A 180 7.74 -13.83 1.49
N TYR A 181 6.47 -13.44 1.39
CA TYR A 181 5.38 -14.16 2.05
C TYR A 181 5.10 -15.51 1.39
N VAL A 182 5.18 -15.62 0.07
CA VAL A 182 5.12 -16.91 -0.64
C VAL A 182 6.23 -17.82 -0.14
N MET A 183 7.49 -17.36 -0.13
CA MET A 183 8.62 -18.15 0.37
C MET A 183 8.48 -18.56 1.83
N LYS A 184 8.02 -17.67 2.72
CA LYS A 184 7.75 -17.97 4.13
C LYS A 184 6.66 -19.03 4.27
N SER A 185 5.59 -18.92 3.49
CA SER A 185 4.46 -19.85 3.51
C SER A 185 4.84 -21.23 3.02
N GLU A 186 5.63 -21.32 1.95
CA GLU A 186 6.15 -22.59 1.43
C GLU A 186 7.05 -23.29 2.46
N ARG A 187 7.95 -22.54 3.10
CA ARG A 187 8.80 -23.08 4.19
C ARG A 187 7.98 -23.59 5.36
N TYR A 188 6.96 -22.86 5.78
CA TYR A 188 6.05 -23.27 6.83
C TYR A 188 5.32 -24.57 6.47
N LEU A 189 4.78 -24.65 5.26
CA LEU A 189 4.07 -25.86 4.79
C LEU A 189 5.00 -27.06 4.67
N ALA A 190 6.23 -26.86 4.20
CA ALA A 190 7.23 -27.93 4.12
C ALA A 190 7.73 -28.42 5.48
N ALA A 191 7.92 -27.51 6.45
CA ALA A 191 8.44 -27.82 7.77
C ALA A 191 7.36 -28.35 8.74
N GLY A 192 6.09 -27.99 8.54
CA GLY A 192 4.95 -28.37 9.40
C GLY A 192 5.04 -27.85 10.85
N ARG A 193 5.96 -26.91 11.12
CA ARG A 193 6.19 -26.38 12.47
C ARG A 193 5.34 -25.15 12.72
N THR A 194 4.48 -25.17 13.72
CA THR A 194 3.59 -24.05 14.06
C THR A 194 4.34 -22.74 14.33
N GLN A 195 5.54 -22.81 14.88
CA GLN A 195 6.38 -21.64 15.15
C GLN A 195 6.85 -20.91 13.89
N ASP A 196 6.90 -21.60 12.74
CA ASP A 196 7.34 -21.02 11.45
C ASP A 196 6.17 -20.40 10.67
N LYS A 197 4.95 -20.44 11.23
CA LYS A 197 3.76 -19.90 10.60
C LYS A 197 3.89 -18.39 10.39
N PRO A 198 3.76 -17.88 9.14
CA PRO A 198 3.80 -16.45 8.88
C PRO A 198 2.71 -15.70 9.65
N LYS A 199 3.05 -14.51 10.17
CA LYS A 199 2.04 -13.62 10.74
C LYS A 199 1.09 -13.15 9.64
N GLN A 200 -0.20 -13.06 9.97
CA GLN A 200 -1.18 -12.49 9.05
C GLN A 200 -0.82 -11.05 8.73
N LEU A 201 -0.67 -10.74 7.46
CA LEU A 201 -0.45 -9.40 6.95
C LEU A 201 -1.73 -8.86 6.32
N ILE A 202 -2.10 -7.63 6.67
CA ILE A 202 -3.16 -6.88 6.00
C ILE A 202 -2.51 -5.69 5.31
N ILE A 203 -2.59 -5.64 3.99
CA ILE A 203 -2.16 -4.49 3.19
C ILE A 203 -3.37 -3.59 2.99
N THR A 204 -3.33 -2.39 3.56
CA THR A 204 -4.39 -1.40 3.43
C THR A 204 -4.08 -0.46 2.27
N ILE A 205 -5.03 -0.32 1.36
CA ILE A 205 -4.92 0.55 0.19
C ILE A 205 -6.05 1.58 0.25
N GLU A 206 -5.69 2.85 0.40
CA GLU A 206 -6.61 3.98 0.25
C GLU A 206 -6.68 4.43 -1.21
N GLU A 207 -7.82 5.00 -1.62
CA GLU A 207 -8.08 5.39 -3.01
C GLU A 207 -7.80 4.21 -3.97
N ALA A 208 -8.30 3.05 -3.59
CA ALA A 208 -7.94 1.77 -4.21
C ALA A 208 -8.29 1.69 -5.70
N HIS A 209 -9.26 2.48 -6.18
CA HIS A 209 -9.57 2.60 -7.61
C HIS A 209 -8.36 3.01 -8.46
N LYS A 210 -7.35 3.68 -7.89
CA LYS A 210 -6.10 4.00 -8.59
C LYS A 210 -5.28 2.77 -8.93
N PHE A 211 -5.33 1.74 -8.08
CA PHE A 211 -4.51 0.53 -8.17
C PHE A 211 -5.28 -0.69 -8.66
N LEU A 212 -6.59 -0.67 -8.50
CA LEU A 212 -7.49 -1.81 -8.73
C LEU A 212 -8.54 -1.54 -9.81
N ASN A 213 -8.36 -0.50 -10.65
CA ASN A 213 -9.20 -0.35 -11.84
C ASN A 213 -8.92 -1.48 -12.84
N PRO A 214 -9.79 -1.75 -13.82
CA PRO A 214 -9.68 -2.90 -14.70
C PRO A 214 -8.34 -3.01 -15.45
N MET A 215 -7.69 -1.88 -15.75
CA MET A 215 -6.38 -1.88 -16.41
C MET A 215 -5.25 -2.17 -15.42
N ALA A 216 -5.18 -1.42 -14.32
CA ALA A 216 -4.15 -1.61 -13.30
C ALA A 216 -4.22 -2.98 -12.63
N ALA A 217 -5.41 -3.51 -12.39
CA ALA A 217 -5.62 -4.82 -11.78
C ALA A 217 -5.01 -5.98 -12.58
N ARG A 218 -4.95 -5.86 -13.90
CA ARG A 218 -4.35 -6.88 -14.78
C ARG A 218 -2.84 -6.76 -14.88
N GLN A 219 -2.29 -5.59 -14.66
CA GLN A 219 -0.88 -5.28 -14.89
C GLN A 219 -0.05 -5.25 -13.61
N THR A 220 -0.69 -5.08 -12.46
CA THR A 220 0.00 -4.92 -11.18
C THR A 220 -0.14 -6.14 -10.28
N ILE A 221 0.75 -6.24 -9.29
CA ILE A 221 0.71 -7.29 -8.28
C ILE A 221 -0.58 -7.24 -7.44
N PHE A 222 -1.25 -6.08 -7.35
CA PHE A 222 -2.46 -5.94 -6.54
C PHE A 222 -3.62 -6.82 -7.03
N GLY A 223 -3.77 -6.99 -8.35
CA GLY A 223 -4.76 -7.91 -8.89
C GLY A 223 -4.48 -9.36 -8.49
N THR A 224 -3.22 -9.79 -8.51
CA THR A 224 -2.80 -11.12 -8.06
C THR A 224 -3.07 -11.29 -6.56
N ILE A 225 -2.73 -10.30 -5.74
CA ILE A 225 -2.96 -10.34 -4.29
C ILE A 225 -4.44 -10.46 -3.99
N ALA A 226 -5.29 -9.69 -4.66
CA ALA A 226 -6.73 -9.75 -4.46
C ALA A 226 -7.31 -11.16 -4.72
N ARG A 227 -6.78 -11.85 -5.73
CA ARG A 227 -7.27 -13.18 -6.16
C ARG A 227 -6.69 -14.35 -5.36
N GLU A 228 -5.41 -14.29 -4.96
CA GLU A 228 -4.68 -15.49 -4.55
C GLU A 228 -4.14 -15.49 -3.11
N MET A 229 -4.05 -14.32 -2.47
CA MET A 229 -3.15 -14.14 -1.32
C MET A 229 -3.60 -14.72 0.00
N ARG A 230 -4.87 -15.07 0.15
CA ARG A 230 -5.36 -15.68 1.40
C ARG A 230 -4.58 -16.95 1.78
N LYS A 231 -4.13 -17.72 0.79
CA LYS A 231 -3.31 -18.94 1.01
C LYS A 231 -1.90 -18.63 1.53
N TYR A 232 -1.41 -17.39 1.36
CA TYR A 232 -0.07 -16.96 1.78
C TYR A 232 -0.11 -16.03 2.99
N PHE A 233 -1.18 -16.02 3.77
CA PHE A 233 -1.35 -15.19 4.97
C PHE A 233 -1.33 -13.68 4.69
N VAL A 234 -1.67 -13.25 3.48
CA VAL A 234 -1.82 -11.84 3.13
C VAL A 234 -3.26 -11.55 2.71
N SER A 235 -3.80 -10.42 3.13
CA SER A 235 -5.13 -9.95 2.76
C SER A 235 -5.08 -8.48 2.38
N LEU A 236 -6.00 -8.04 1.52
CA LEU A 236 -6.19 -6.63 1.23
C LEU A 236 -7.32 -6.05 2.08
N LEU A 237 -7.11 -4.85 2.58
CA LEU A 237 -8.14 -3.96 3.08
C LEU A 237 -8.26 -2.79 2.09
N ILE A 238 -9.37 -2.75 1.37
CA ILE A 238 -9.64 -1.77 0.31
C ILE A 238 -10.48 -0.66 0.92
N ILE A 239 -10.00 0.59 0.81
CA ILE A 239 -10.71 1.79 1.23
C ILE A 239 -10.92 2.65 -0.01
N ASP A 240 -12.19 2.89 -0.36
CA ASP A 240 -12.50 3.64 -1.57
C ASP A 240 -13.81 4.41 -1.44
N GLN A 241 -13.91 5.51 -2.18
CA GLN A 241 -15.11 6.34 -2.30
C GLN A 241 -15.89 6.05 -3.59
N ARG A 242 -15.29 5.34 -4.55
CA ARG A 242 -15.82 5.07 -5.89
C ARG A 242 -15.70 3.58 -6.25
N PRO A 243 -16.45 2.71 -5.56
CA PRO A 243 -16.34 1.26 -5.74
C PRO A 243 -16.64 0.80 -7.18
N SER A 244 -17.43 1.57 -7.95
CA SER A 244 -17.70 1.28 -9.37
C SER A 244 -16.47 1.45 -10.29
N SER A 245 -15.42 2.07 -9.80
CA SER A 245 -14.16 2.21 -10.54
C SER A 245 -13.16 1.08 -10.28
N ILE A 246 -13.48 0.17 -9.36
CA ILE A 246 -12.69 -1.02 -9.06
C ILE A 246 -13.09 -2.14 -10.02
N ASP A 247 -12.14 -2.96 -10.42
CA ASP A 247 -12.35 -4.13 -11.27
C ASP A 247 -13.40 -5.08 -10.68
N ASP A 248 -14.36 -5.50 -11.52
CA ASP A 248 -15.51 -6.31 -11.07
C ASP A 248 -15.09 -7.68 -10.53
N GLU A 249 -14.04 -8.28 -11.09
CA GLU A 249 -13.50 -9.55 -10.59
C GLU A 249 -12.96 -9.39 -9.19
N ILE A 250 -12.21 -8.31 -8.93
CA ILE A 250 -11.71 -7.99 -7.58
C ILE A 250 -12.87 -7.71 -6.62
N MET A 251 -13.85 -6.90 -7.04
CA MET A 251 -15.04 -6.64 -6.21
C MET A 251 -15.78 -7.92 -5.84
N SER A 252 -15.84 -8.90 -6.72
CA SER A 252 -16.46 -10.21 -6.45
C SER A 252 -15.72 -11.02 -5.39
N GLN A 253 -14.40 -10.83 -5.24
CA GLN A 253 -13.55 -11.52 -4.26
C GLN A 253 -13.57 -10.88 -2.87
N VAL A 254 -14.13 -9.67 -2.74
CA VAL A 254 -14.24 -8.99 -1.44
C VAL A 254 -15.25 -9.73 -0.55
N GLY A 255 -14.73 -10.44 0.44
CA GLY A 255 -15.54 -11.30 1.30
C GLY A 255 -16.36 -10.56 2.36
N THR A 256 -15.90 -9.38 2.82
CA THR A 256 -16.59 -8.54 3.82
C THR A 256 -16.61 -7.10 3.33
N ARG A 257 -17.75 -6.45 3.40
CA ARG A 257 -17.96 -5.08 2.96
C ARG A 257 -18.54 -4.26 4.08
N ILE A 258 -17.97 -3.08 4.30
CA ILE A 258 -18.47 -2.04 5.23
C ILE A 258 -18.72 -0.81 4.38
N THR A 259 -19.98 -0.46 4.18
CA THR A 259 -20.38 0.58 3.22
C THR A 259 -21.22 1.64 3.92
N SER A 260 -20.72 2.88 3.91
CA SER A 260 -21.49 4.05 4.35
C SER A 260 -22.52 4.45 3.29
N LEU A 261 -23.27 5.53 3.54
CA LEU A 261 -24.22 6.09 2.57
C LEU A 261 -23.60 6.25 1.19
N LEU A 262 -24.23 5.67 0.17
CA LEU A 262 -23.92 5.85 -1.24
C LEU A 262 -25.15 6.41 -1.94
N SER A 263 -24.94 7.38 -2.83
CA SER A 263 -25.97 8.01 -3.63
C SER A 263 -25.87 7.71 -5.12
N ASP A 264 -24.72 7.30 -5.60
CA ASP A 264 -24.51 6.92 -7.01
C ASP A 264 -24.96 5.48 -7.26
N GLU A 265 -25.81 5.31 -8.27
CA GLU A 265 -26.39 3.99 -8.61
C GLU A 265 -25.34 2.96 -9.08
N LYS A 266 -24.27 3.41 -9.73
CA LYS A 266 -23.18 2.51 -10.18
C LYS A 266 -22.38 2.02 -9.00
N ASP A 267 -22.10 2.91 -8.04
CA ASP A 267 -21.39 2.57 -6.81
C ASP A 267 -22.19 1.60 -5.94
N ILE A 268 -23.50 1.84 -5.82
CA ILE A 268 -24.42 0.93 -5.13
C ILE A 268 -24.44 -0.45 -5.81
N ALA A 269 -24.52 -0.48 -7.15
CA ALA A 269 -24.51 -1.73 -7.90
C ALA A 269 -23.19 -2.50 -7.72
N ALA A 270 -22.05 -1.81 -7.78
CA ALA A 270 -20.73 -2.40 -7.56
C ALA A 270 -20.60 -3.04 -6.17
N VAL A 271 -21.02 -2.32 -5.13
CA VAL A 271 -20.97 -2.83 -3.74
C VAL A 271 -21.88 -4.03 -3.55
N LEU A 272 -23.00 -4.11 -4.26
CA LEU A 272 -23.95 -5.22 -4.16
C LEU A 272 -23.67 -6.38 -5.15
N THR A 273 -22.59 -6.32 -5.92
CA THR A 273 -22.18 -7.41 -6.80
C THR A 273 -22.02 -8.71 -6.04
N GLY A 274 -22.70 -9.76 -6.50
CA GLY A 274 -22.65 -11.10 -5.87
C GLY A 274 -23.43 -11.23 -4.55
N VAL A 275 -24.22 -10.23 -4.16
CA VAL A 275 -25.03 -10.27 -2.94
C VAL A 275 -26.48 -10.65 -3.25
N SER A 276 -27.03 -11.60 -2.48
CA SER A 276 -28.46 -11.96 -2.56
C SER A 276 -29.33 -10.84 -2.02
N ASN A 277 -30.56 -10.71 -2.53
CA ASN A 277 -31.54 -9.67 -2.14
C ASN A 277 -31.03 -8.23 -2.36
N ALA A 278 -30.28 -7.98 -3.41
CA ALA A 278 -29.67 -6.69 -3.71
C ALA A 278 -30.68 -5.52 -3.75
N SER A 279 -31.91 -5.74 -4.20
CA SER A 279 -32.93 -4.68 -4.27
C SER A 279 -33.32 -4.10 -2.91
N TRP A 280 -33.46 -4.95 -1.88
CA TRP A 280 -33.72 -4.48 -0.51
C TRP A 280 -32.52 -3.76 0.08
N LEU A 281 -31.31 -4.33 -0.10
CA LEU A 281 -30.07 -3.72 0.38
C LEU A 281 -29.78 -2.37 -0.27
N ARG A 282 -30.17 -2.17 -1.53
CA ARG A 282 -30.10 -0.88 -2.23
C ARG A 282 -30.89 0.20 -1.48
N SER A 283 -32.11 -0.12 -1.07
CA SER A 283 -32.94 0.81 -0.29
C SER A 283 -32.33 1.11 1.07
N VAL A 284 -31.75 0.12 1.72
CA VAL A 284 -31.03 0.31 2.99
C VAL A 284 -29.83 1.24 2.81
N LEU A 285 -28.97 0.99 1.82
CA LEU A 285 -27.80 1.84 1.55
C LEU A 285 -28.17 3.29 1.27
N ALA A 286 -29.24 3.52 0.50
CA ALA A 286 -29.71 4.86 0.17
C ALA A 286 -30.37 5.60 1.36
N SER A 287 -30.78 4.88 2.42
CA SER A 287 -31.45 5.43 3.61
C SER A 287 -30.53 5.57 4.82
N LEU A 288 -29.25 5.18 4.73
CA LEU A 288 -28.32 5.35 5.82
C LEU A 288 -28.13 6.82 6.19
N ASP A 289 -27.91 7.08 7.48
CA ASP A 289 -27.46 8.39 7.92
C ASP A 289 -26.08 8.69 7.34
N SER A 290 -25.88 9.90 6.85
CA SER A 290 -24.59 10.37 6.34
C SER A 290 -23.48 10.38 7.40
N LYS A 291 -23.85 10.28 8.68
CA LYS A 291 -22.92 10.27 9.80
C LYS A 291 -22.98 8.95 10.55
N GLN A 292 -21.81 8.31 10.68
CA GLN A 292 -21.61 7.17 11.58
C GLN A 292 -22.42 5.90 11.27
N GLN A 293 -23.25 5.86 10.25
CA GLN A 293 -23.92 4.62 9.87
C GLN A 293 -23.22 3.93 8.71
N ALA A 294 -23.18 2.60 8.78
CA ALA A 294 -22.67 1.77 7.71
C ALA A 294 -23.42 0.44 7.65
N LEU A 295 -23.54 -0.10 6.45
CA LEU A 295 -24.00 -1.47 6.21
C LEU A 295 -22.79 -2.40 6.23
N LEU A 296 -22.79 -3.37 7.15
CA LEU A 296 -21.84 -4.46 7.22
C LEU A 296 -22.45 -5.71 6.61
N MET A 297 -21.79 -6.33 5.65
CA MET A 297 -22.24 -7.53 4.97
C MET A 297 -21.10 -8.42 4.53
N GLY A 298 -21.40 -9.69 4.23
CA GLY A 298 -20.45 -10.70 3.78
C GLY A 298 -20.03 -11.64 4.89
N HIS A 299 -18.83 -12.21 4.79
CA HIS A 299 -18.41 -13.35 5.63
C HIS A 299 -18.26 -13.00 7.13
N ALA A 300 -18.13 -11.75 7.48
CA ALA A 300 -17.98 -11.34 8.89
C ALA A 300 -19.27 -11.42 9.70
N VAL A 301 -20.42 -11.50 9.03
CA VAL A 301 -21.76 -11.50 9.68
C VAL A 301 -22.67 -12.52 9.01
N PRO A 302 -23.57 -13.18 9.77
CA PRO A 302 -24.50 -14.17 9.20
C PRO A 302 -25.57 -13.53 8.29
N MET A 303 -25.83 -12.25 8.45
CA MET A 303 -26.78 -11.48 7.67
C MET A 303 -26.33 -10.01 7.59
N PRO A 304 -26.70 -9.25 6.55
CA PRO A 304 -26.41 -7.83 6.48
C PRO A 304 -26.97 -7.06 7.69
N VAL A 305 -26.16 -6.21 8.30
CA VAL A 305 -26.48 -5.45 9.53
C VAL A 305 -26.12 -4.00 9.34
N VAL A 306 -27.03 -3.10 9.71
CA VAL A 306 -26.69 -1.68 9.84
C VAL A 306 -26.01 -1.46 11.19
N ILE A 307 -24.83 -0.89 11.18
CA ILE A 307 -24.04 -0.58 12.37
C ILE A 307 -23.90 0.93 12.53
N ARG A 308 -23.67 1.36 13.77
CA ARG A 308 -23.22 2.71 14.08
C ARG A 308 -21.80 2.69 14.59
N THR A 309 -20.93 3.47 13.95
CA THR A 309 -19.53 3.59 14.37
C THR A 309 -19.42 4.49 15.61
N ARG A 310 -18.38 4.25 16.40
CA ARG A 310 -18.06 5.13 17.53
C ARG A 310 -17.52 6.46 17.04
N ASP A 311 -17.61 7.49 17.86
CA ASP A 311 -16.87 8.72 17.67
C ASP A 311 -15.37 8.45 17.82
N TYR A 312 -14.56 9.14 17.02
CA TYR A 312 -13.10 9.08 17.10
C TYR A 312 -12.59 10.20 18.01
N ASP A 313 -12.72 9.99 19.31
CA ASP A 313 -12.51 10.96 20.38
C ASP A 313 -11.70 10.40 21.56
N GLY A 314 -11.62 11.14 22.65
CA GLY A 314 -10.90 10.71 23.86
C GLY A 314 -11.43 9.41 24.47
N VAL A 315 -12.74 9.15 24.39
CA VAL A 315 -13.35 7.90 24.87
C VAL A 315 -12.87 6.71 24.03
N PHE A 316 -12.82 6.89 22.71
CA PHE A 316 -12.27 5.89 21.81
C PHE A 316 -10.77 5.66 22.08
N TYR A 317 -9.98 6.72 22.26
CA TYR A 317 -8.56 6.59 22.53
C TYR A 317 -8.27 5.80 23.80
N THR A 318 -9.02 6.09 24.88
CA THR A 318 -8.92 5.34 26.14
C THR A 318 -9.31 3.86 25.95
N ALA A 319 -10.39 3.59 25.22
CA ALA A 319 -10.82 2.23 24.91
C ALA A 319 -9.77 1.44 24.11
N MET A 320 -8.95 2.14 23.29
CA MET A 320 -7.82 1.55 22.54
C MET A 320 -6.53 1.44 23.36
N GLY A 321 -6.60 1.74 24.68
CA GLY A 321 -5.47 1.64 25.60
C GLY A 321 -4.52 2.84 25.55
N HIS A 322 -4.94 3.95 24.92
CA HIS A 322 -4.16 5.18 24.95
C HIS A 322 -4.34 5.86 26.32
N VAL A 323 -3.23 6.19 26.96
CA VAL A 323 -3.16 6.77 28.30
C VAL A 323 -2.45 8.11 28.20
N GLU A 324 -2.97 9.15 28.85
CA GLU A 324 -2.39 10.50 28.87
C GLU A 324 -2.09 10.95 30.31
N GLY A 325 -1.17 11.93 30.43
CA GLY A 325 -0.91 12.63 31.67
C GLY A 325 -0.35 11.77 32.80
N GLU A 326 -0.90 11.93 34.01
CA GLU A 326 -0.44 11.24 35.22
C GLU A 326 -0.56 9.70 35.13
N GLU A 327 -1.57 9.21 34.47
CA GLU A 327 -1.75 7.75 34.24
C GLU A 327 -0.61 7.15 33.40
N LEU A 328 -0.10 7.91 32.41
CA LEU A 328 1.06 7.51 31.62
C LEU A 328 2.31 7.44 32.49
N ALA A 329 2.51 8.42 33.35
CA ALA A 329 3.62 8.46 34.31
C ALA A 329 3.55 7.29 35.31
N GLN A 330 2.36 6.99 35.84
CA GLN A 330 2.15 5.87 36.78
C GLN A 330 2.40 4.52 36.08
N LYS A 331 1.91 4.32 34.85
CA LYS A 331 2.18 3.09 34.10
C LYS A 331 3.66 2.95 33.71
N ALA A 332 4.33 4.06 33.39
CA ALA A 332 5.76 4.05 33.11
C ALA A 332 6.56 3.69 34.38
N HIS A 333 6.23 4.25 35.53
CA HIS A 333 6.85 3.90 36.81
C HIS A 333 6.59 2.43 37.19
N ALA A 334 5.37 1.93 37.05
CA ALA A 334 5.04 0.52 37.29
C ALA A 334 5.83 -0.43 36.39
N ASN A 335 5.93 -0.13 35.11
CA ASN A 335 6.72 -0.92 34.17
C ASN A 335 8.23 -0.89 34.47
N ILE A 336 8.75 0.24 34.92
CA ILE A 336 10.16 0.37 35.33
C ILE A 336 10.42 -0.45 36.60
N ALA A 337 9.52 -0.41 37.58
CA ALA A 337 9.61 -1.21 38.80
C ALA A 337 9.54 -2.73 38.50
N ASP A 338 8.67 -3.16 37.57
CA ASP A 338 8.57 -4.55 37.13
C ASP A 338 9.82 -5.04 36.37
N LEU A 339 10.45 -4.18 35.57
CA LEU A 339 11.62 -4.54 34.75
C LEU A 339 12.94 -4.48 35.52
N PHE A 340 13.06 -3.58 36.50
CA PHE A 340 14.32 -3.30 37.16
C PHE A 340 14.30 -3.56 38.70
N GLY A 341 13.14 -3.93 39.25
CA GLY A 341 12.91 -4.04 40.68
C GLY A 341 12.87 -2.68 41.39
N ASP A 342 12.17 -2.60 42.53
CA ASP A 342 12.23 -1.43 43.39
C ASP A 342 13.67 -1.30 43.96
N ARG A 343 14.40 -0.31 43.47
CA ARG A 343 15.67 0.12 44.06
C ARG A 343 15.45 1.26 45.02
#